data_d281b4b3e76c4bcfa760b39dc53ccaec
#
_entry.id   d281b4b3e76c4bcfa760b39dc53ccaec
#
_cell.length_a   1.000
_cell.length_b   1.000
_cell.length_c   1.000
_cell.angle_alpha   90.00
_cell.angle_beta   90.00
_cell.angle_gamma   90.00
#
_symmetry.space_group_name_H-M   'P 1'
#
loop_
_entity.id
_entity.type
_entity.pdbx_description
1 polymer ?
#
loop_
_entity_poly.entity_id
_entity_poly.type
_entity_poly.pdbx_seq_one_letter_code
_entity_poly.pdbx_strand_id
1 'polypeptide(L)' 'MNRINPRKLLLSKWTAAQPQNRERHFLVTELIRDEQDNILGVELQAVLTQRSQQLDWRQLQDSERWLQGWR' A
#
# COMPACT_ATOMS: atom_id res chain seq x y z
N MET A 1 -5.87 -7.05 -12.18
CA MET A 1 -5.57 -5.68 -11.72
C MET A 1 -6.45 -5.34 -10.52
N ASN A 2 -5.85 -4.85 -9.47
CA ASN A 2 -6.62 -4.40 -8.30
C ASN A 2 -7.33 -3.09 -8.60
N ARG A 3 -8.63 -3.05 -8.34
CA ARG A 3 -9.41 -1.82 -8.50
C ARG A 3 -9.32 -1.02 -7.21
N ILE A 4 -8.85 0.23 -7.33
CA ILE A 4 -8.54 1.06 -6.18
C ILE A 4 -9.13 2.45 -6.35
N ASN A 5 -9.79 2.93 -5.31
CA ASN A 5 -10.07 4.35 -5.16
C ASN A 5 -8.99 4.92 -4.24
N PRO A 6 -8.06 5.75 -4.76
CA PRO A 6 -6.94 6.23 -3.94
C PRO A 6 -7.39 6.99 -2.69
N ARG A 7 -8.54 7.64 -2.72
CA ARG A 7 -9.05 8.37 -1.54
C ARG A 7 -9.50 7.46 -0.41
N LYS A 8 -9.69 6.17 -0.69
CA LYS A 8 -10.12 5.18 0.31
C LYS A 8 -8.99 4.25 0.72
N LEU A 9 -7.76 4.56 0.33
CA LEU A 9 -6.61 3.69 0.64
C LEU A 9 -6.15 3.79 2.09
N LEU A 10 -6.44 4.90 2.78
CA LEU A 10 -5.99 5.06 4.16
C LEU A 10 -6.49 3.92 5.02
N LEU A 11 -5.59 3.31 5.78
CA LEU A 11 -5.82 2.16 6.65
C LEU A 11 -6.24 0.88 5.92
N SER A 12 -6.08 0.83 4.60
CA SER A 12 -6.31 -0.39 3.85
C SER A 12 -5.21 -1.41 4.09
N LYS A 13 -5.57 -2.68 4.00
CA LYS A 13 -4.69 -3.82 4.28
C LYS A 13 -4.24 -4.46 2.99
N TRP A 14 -2.96 -4.81 2.92
CA TRP A 14 -2.35 -5.37 1.72
C TRP A 14 -1.46 -6.54 2.06
N THR A 15 -1.33 -7.46 1.11
CA THR A 15 -0.45 -8.61 1.21
C THR A 15 0.51 -8.58 0.03
N ALA A 16 1.80 -8.68 0.31
CA ALA A 16 2.81 -8.82 -0.74
C ALA A 16 2.68 -10.20 -1.38
N ALA A 17 2.51 -10.24 -2.70
CA ALA A 17 2.39 -11.50 -3.42
C ALA A 17 3.71 -12.28 -3.40
N GLN A 18 4.83 -11.57 -3.34
CA GLN A 18 6.18 -12.16 -3.26
C GLN A 18 6.91 -11.55 -2.07
N PRO A 19 6.61 -12.00 -0.85
CA PRO A 19 7.16 -11.38 0.36
C PRO A 19 8.69 -11.48 0.42
N GLN A 20 9.30 -10.42 0.91
CA GLN A 20 10.74 -10.36 1.18
C GLN A 20 10.94 -9.98 2.64
N ASN A 21 12.05 -10.43 3.22
CA ASN A 21 12.41 -10.11 4.61
C ASN A 21 11.31 -10.50 5.61
N ARG A 22 10.50 -11.52 5.29
CA ARG A 22 9.33 -11.96 6.07
C ARG A 22 8.24 -10.89 6.17
N GLU A 23 8.30 -9.85 5.36
CA GLU A 23 7.31 -8.79 5.35
C GLU A 23 6.21 -9.13 4.35
N ARG A 24 5.15 -9.73 4.84
CA ARG A 24 4.03 -10.16 3.99
C ARG A 24 2.84 -9.21 4.09
N HIS A 25 2.46 -8.82 5.29
CA HIS A 25 1.28 -8.00 5.53
C HIS A 25 1.66 -6.54 5.72
N PHE A 26 0.92 -5.67 5.07
CA PHE A 26 1.17 -4.23 5.07
C PHE A 26 -0.11 -3.45 5.34
N LEU A 27 0.05 -2.27 5.90
CA LEU A 27 -1.04 -1.34 6.17
C LEU A 27 -0.69 0.00 5.56
N VAL A 28 -1.65 0.62 4.86
CA VAL A 28 -1.49 2.00 4.42
C VAL A 28 -1.71 2.90 5.63
N THR A 29 -0.65 3.56 6.06
CA THR A 29 -0.68 4.41 7.26
C THR A 29 -0.93 5.87 6.93
N GLU A 30 -0.66 6.29 5.69
CA GLU A 30 -0.77 7.68 5.30
C GLU A 30 -0.97 7.82 3.80
N LEU A 31 -1.71 8.85 3.40
CA LEU A 31 -1.84 9.25 2.00
C LEU A 31 -0.92 10.43 1.75
N ILE A 32 -0.15 10.36 0.66
CA ILE A 32 0.76 11.43 0.27
C ILE A 32 0.07 12.25 -0.79
N ARG A 33 -0.08 13.55 -0.54
CA ARG A 33 -0.83 14.47 -1.39
C ARG A 33 0.06 15.60 -1.88
N ASP A 34 -0.30 16.19 -3.02
CA ASP A 34 0.33 17.42 -3.50
C ASP A 34 -0.39 18.64 -2.96
N GLU A 35 0.03 19.83 -3.39
CA GLU A 35 -0.54 21.09 -2.94
C GLU A 35 -2.01 21.26 -3.36
N GLN A 36 -2.43 20.53 -4.37
CA GLN A 36 -3.80 20.59 -4.90
C GLN A 36 -4.67 19.46 -4.38
N ASP A 37 -4.17 18.76 -3.35
CA ASP A 37 -4.85 17.64 -2.70
C ASP A 37 -5.03 16.43 -3.61
N ASN A 38 -4.24 16.30 -4.66
CA ASN A 38 -4.19 15.09 -5.46
C ASN A 38 -3.34 14.04 -4.76
N ILE A 39 -3.81 12.81 -4.75
CA ILE A 39 -3.08 11.72 -4.10
C ILE A 39 -1.98 11.24 -5.01
N LEU A 40 -0.73 11.38 -4.58
CA LEU A 40 0.45 10.96 -5.31
C LEU A 40 0.89 9.55 -4.93
N GLY A 41 0.77 9.22 -3.66
CA GLY A 41 1.27 7.95 -3.18
C GLY A 41 0.73 7.62 -1.81
N VAL A 42 1.30 6.56 -1.25
CA VAL A 42 0.93 6.07 0.06
C VAL A 42 2.17 5.73 0.86
N GLU A 43 2.04 5.76 2.18
CA GLU A 43 3.02 5.15 3.06
C GLU A 43 2.50 3.78 3.47
N LEU A 44 3.30 2.74 3.19
CA LEU A 44 3.00 1.38 3.58
C LEU A 44 3.89 0.97 4.74
N GLN A 45 3.29 0.45 5.78
CA GLN A 45 4.01 -0.09 6.93
C GLN A 45 3.87 -1.60 6.97
N ALA A 46 5.02 -2.29 7.02
CA ALA A 46 5.02 -3.73 7.23
C ALA A 46 4.60 -4.02 8.67
N VAL A 47 3.60 -4.88 8.83
CA VAL A 47 3.02 -5.15 10.16
C VAL A 47 4.04 -5.79 11.09
N LEU A 48 4.82 -6.76 10.58
CA LEU A 48 5.75 -7.52 11.41
C LEU A 48 6.92 -6.67 11.91
N THR A 49 7.54 -5.89 11.02
CA THR A 49 8.77 -5.16 11.33
C THR A 49 8.53 -3.69 11.66
N GLN A 50 7.35 -3.18 11.32
CA GLN A 50 6.97 -1.78 11.42
C GLN A 50 7.82 -0.85 10.55
N ARG A 51 8.52 -1.42 9.56
CA ARG A 51 9.22 -0.63 8.57
C ARG A 51 8.23 0.00 7.62
N SER A 52 8.45 1.27 7.31
CA SER A 52 7.60 2.02 6.39
C SER A 52 8.33 2.34 5.11
N GLN A 53 7.58 2.37 4.00
CA GLN A 53 8.10 2.81 2.72
C GLN A 53 7.03 3.63 2.02
N GLN A 54 7.47 4.53 1.16
CA GLN A 54 6.56 5.32 0.35
C GLN A 54 6.60 4.81 -1.08
N LEU A 55 5.43 4.74 -1.70
CA LEU A 55 5.35 4.35 -3.10
C LEU A 55 4.17 5.05 -3.78
N ASP A 56 4.22 5.11 -5.11
CA ASP A 56 3.11 5.60 -5.92
C ASP A 56 1.93 4.67 -5.69
N TRP A 57 0.75 5.24 -5.40
CA TRP A 57 -0.43 4.43 -5.10
C TRP A 57 -0.82 3.50 -6.26
N ARG A 58 -0.43 3.85 -7.49
CA ARG A 58 -0.73 3.02 -8.67
C ARG A 58 -0.03 1.69 -8.64
N GLN A 59 1.07 1.58 -7.88
CA GLN A 59 1.77 0.29 -7.74
C GLN A 59 0.89 -0.74 -7.04
N LEU A 60 -0.04 -0.31 -6.20
CA LEU A 60 -0.99 -1.22 -5.55
C LEU A 60 -2.01 -1.81 -6.52
N GLN A 61 -2.15 -1.24 -7.72
CA GLN A 61 -3.03 -1.80 -8.74
C GLN A 61 -2.45 -3.07 -9.36
N ASP A 62 -1.16 -3.31 -9.21
CA ASP A 62 -0.48 -4.48 -9.78
C ASP A 62 -0.79 -5.71 -8.93
N SER A 63 -1.72 -6.53 -9.41
CA SER A 63 -2.15 -7.74 -8.69
C SER A 63 -1.10 -8.85 -8.68
N GLU A 64 -0.04 -8.73 -9.46
CA GLU A 64 1.09 -9.67 -9.40
C GLU A 64 2.00 -9.36 -8.22
N ARG A 65 1.97 -8.14 -7.72
CA ARG A 65 2.80 -7.70 -6.59
C ARG A 65 2.01 -7.55 -5.30
N TRP A 66 0.76 -7.12 -5.39
CA TRP A 66 -0.03 -6.77 -4.22
C TRP A 66 -1.41 -7.41 -4.27
N LEU A 67 -1.81 -7.99 -3.15
CA LEU A 67 -3.13 -8.57 -2.97
C LEU A 67 -3.89 -7.74 -1.95
N GLN A 68 -5.19 -7.54 -2.19
CA GLN A 68 -6.03 -6.78 -1.27
C GLN A 68 -6.34 -7.61 -0.03
N GLY A 69 -6.32 -6.94 1.12
CA GLY A 69 -6.55 -7.59 2.41
C GLY A 69 -5.32 -8.32 2.91
N TRP A 70 -5.44 -8.90 4.09
CA TRP A 70 -4.41 -9.74 4.67
C TRP A 70 -4.74 -11.20 4.40
N ARG A 71 -3.85 -11.88 3.70
CA ARG A 71 -4.06 -13.27 3.28
C ARG A 71 -3.00 -14.21 3.80
#